data_1b92bec66dba99da71876f9bc9cf2cac
#
_entry.id   1b92bec66dba99da71876f9bc9cf2cac
#
_cell.length_a   1.000
_cell.length_b   1.000
_cell.length_c   1.000
_cell.angle_alpha   90.00
_cell.angle_beta   90.00
_cell.angle_gamma   90.00
#
_symmetry.space_group_name_H-M   'P 1'
#
loop_
_entity.id
_entity.type
_entity.pdbx_description
1 polymer ?
#
loop_
_entity_poly.entity_id
_entity_poly.type
_entity_poly.pdbx_seq_one_letter_code
_entity_poly.pdbx_strand_id
1 'polypeptide(L)'
;MFPTNDKKAELSTHDPDTLLAIRQDLRHHKVYTIDSYSTRDIDDGISVEVLPNNRHRYWIHIADVDRWAPRGSELLKAAERRGTSLYLPSLTLDMFPLK
;
A
#
# COMPACT_ATOMS: atom_id res chain seq x y z
N MET A 1 -1.20 -1.03 5.46
CA MET A 1 -0.21 0.03 5.32
C MET A 1 0.93 -0.43 4.43
N PHE A 2 1.89 0.41 4.17
CA PHE A 2 3.10 0.02 3.46
C PHE A 2 3.78 -1.13 4.19
N PRO A 3 4.37 -2.10 3.48
CA PRO A 3 4.99 -3.25 4.11
C PRO A 3 6.04 -2.81 5.13
N THR A 4 6.03 -3.46 6.29
CA THR A 4 7.09 -3.25 7.26
C THR A 4 8.40 -3.80 6.71
N ASN A 5 9.53 -3.33 7.23
CA ASN A 5 10.83 -3.83 6.80
C ASN A 5 10.96 -5.35 6.98
N ASP A 6 10.39 -5.88 8.05
CA ASP A 6 10.44 -7.31 8.33
C ASP A 6 9.66 -8.12 7.31
N LYS A 7 8.43 -7.72 6.99
CA LYS A 7 7.64 -8.37 5.94
C LYS A 7 8.32 -8.27 4.59
N LYS A 8 8.90 -7.12 4.30
CA LYS A 8 9.61 -6.93 3.05
C LYS A 8 10.81 -7.87 2.93
N ALA A 9 11.55 -8.06 4.02
CA ALA A 9 12.68 -8.97 4.04
C ALA A 9 12.25 -10.43 3.82
N GLU A 10 11.19 -10.87 4.50
CA GLU A 10 10.65 -12.20 4.32
C GLU A 10 10.20 -12.48 2.90
N LEU A 11 9.47 -11.54 2.32
CA LEU A 11 8.95 -11.69 0.96
C LEU A 11 10.05 -11.62 -0.08
N SER A 12 11.09 -10.82 0.14
CA SER A 12 12.20 -10.70 -0.81
C SER A 12 13.05 -11.95 -0.89
N THR A 13 13.04 -12.83 0.13
CA THR A 13 13.77 -14.10 0.05
C THR A 13 13.08 -15.10 -0.86
N HIS A 14 11.76 -15.03 -1.00
CA HIS A 14 10.99 -15.97 -1.82
C HIS A 14 10.56 -15.38 -3.16
N ASP A 15 10.46 -14.05 -3.23
CA ASP A 15 9.96 -13.34 -4.41
C ASP A 15 10.66 -11.97 -4.49
N PRO A 16 11.86 -11.93 -5.04
CA PRO A 16 12.64 -10.69 -5.14
C PRO A 16 11.89 -9.60 -5.90
N ASP A 17 11.98 -8.37 -5.41
CA ASP A 17 11.44 -7.23 -6.10
C ASP A 17 12.31 -6.89 -7.31
N THR A 18 11.84 -7.26 -8.49
CA THR A 18 12.57 -7.04 -9.75
C THR A 18 12.71 -5.58 -10.13
N LEU A 19 11.88 -4.70 -9.51
CA LEU A 19 11.90 -3.27 -9.78
C LEU A 19 12.72 -2.48 -8.76
N LEU A 20 13.36 -3.16 -7.82
CA LEU A 20 14.07 -2.50 -6.72
C LEU A 20 15.11 -1.48 -7.21
N ALA A 21 15.82 -1.79 -8.29
CA ALA A 21 16.85 -0.92 -8.84
C ALA A 21 16.33 0.40 -9.39
N ILE A 22 15.06 0.45 -9.81
CA ILE A 22 14.45 1.66 -10.37
C ILE A 22 13.48 2.34 -9.40
N ARG A 23 13.25 1.77 -8.23
CA ARG A 23 12.40 2.39 -7.22
C ARG A 23 13.13 3.54 -6.54
N GLN A 24 12.44 4.67 -6.41
CA GLN A 24 12.95 5.79 -5.64
C GLN A 24 12.74 5.53 -4.16
N ASP A 25 13.78 5.74 -3.36
CA ASP A 25 13.70 5.56 -1.92
C ASP A 25 13.13 6.83 -1.27
N LEU A 26 11.92 6.74 -0.76
CA LEU A 26 11.22 7.83 -0.07
C LEU A 26 11.05 7.55 1.43
N ARG A 27 11.81 6.61 2.00
CA ARG A 27 11.65 6.23 3.41
C ARG A 27 12.00 7.35 4.38
N HIS A 28 12.71 8.39 3.92
CA HIS A 28 12.99 9.57 4.71
C HIS A 28 11.79 10.52 4.83
N HIS A 29 10.75 10.33 4.01
CA HIS A 29 9.54 11.14 4.09
C HIS A 29 8.76 10.81 5.34
N LYS A 30 8.25 11.86 5.99
CA LYS A 30 7.32 11.71 7.10
C LYS A 30 5.92 11.59 6.53
N VAL A 31 5.42 10.37 6.51
CA VAL A 31 4.13 10.05 5.89
C VAL A 31 3.04 9.98 6.95
N TYR A 32 1.96 10.67 6.70
CA TYR A 32 0.79 10.70 7.58
C TYR A 32 -0.37 9.94 6.92
N THR A 33 -1.14 9.25 7.73
CA THR A 33 -2.40 8.63 7.32
C THR A 33 -3.52 9.23 8.16
N ILE A 34 -4.67 9.45 7.53
CA ILE A 34 -5.84 10.04 8.19
C ILE A 34 -6.97 9.02 8.07
N ASP A 35 -7.16 8.23 9.12
CA ASP A 35 -8.13 7.15 9.15
C ASP A 35 -8.91 7.17 10.45
N SER A 36 -10.04 6.48 10.48
CA SER A 36 -10.77 6.31 11.71
C SER A 36 -9.99 5.39 12.66
N TYR A 37 -10.24 5.51 13.94
CA TYR A 37 -9.58 4.71 14.98
C TYR A 37 -9.72 3.20 14.74
N SER A 38 -10.83 2.76 14.16
CA SER A 38 -11.12 1.36 13.91
C SER A 38 -10.67 0.86 12.54
N THR A 39 -10.03 1.70 11.74
CA THR A 39 -9.58 1.31 10.40
C THR A 39 -8.52 0.22 10.48
N ARG A 40 -8.74 -0.86 9.74
CA ARG A 40 -7.80 -1.99 9.63
C ARG A 40 -6.90 -1.87 8.42
N ASP A 41 -7.45 -1.38 7.32
CA ASP A 41 -6.75 -1.31 6.03
C ASP A 41 -6.32 0.14 5.81
N ILE A 42 -5.02 0.38 5.92
CA ILE A 42 -4.44 1.68 5.64
C ILE A 42 -3.76 1.59 4.28
N ASP A 43 -4.43 2.13 3.25
CA ASP A 43 -4.04 1.97 1.86
C ASP A 43 -3.26 3.16 1.33
N ASP A 44 -3.45 4.33 1.91
CA ASP A 44 -2.86 5.57 1.41
C ASP A 44 -2.28 6.43 2.52
N GLY A 45 -1.37 7.27 2.12
CA GLY A 45 -0.76 8.23 3.01
C GLY A 45 -0.35 9.48 2.24
N ILE A 46 -0.03 10.52 2.97
CA ILE A 46 0.39 11.79 2.38
C ILE A 46 1.67 12.29 3.06
N SER A 47 2.57 12.84 2.27
CA SER A 47 3.72 13.56 2.79
C SER A 47 3.89 14.89 2.06
N VAL A 48 4.62 15.81 2.68
CA VAL A 48 4.85 17.14 2.14
C VAL A 48 6.34 17.40 2.12
N GLU A 49 6.80 17.90 1.01
CA GLU A 49 8.16 18.33 0.80
C GLU A 49 8.17 19.85 0.61
N VAL A 50 8.97 20.55 1.41
CA VAL A 50 9.11 22.01 1.26
C VAL A 50 10.20 22.26 0.24
N LEU A 51 9.84 22.95 -0.84
CA LEU A 51 10.74 23.31 -1.92
C LEU A 51 11.18 24.78 -1.78
N PRO A 52 12.22 25.21 -2.51
CA PRO A 52 12.61 26.62 -2.55
C PRO A 52 11.46 27.53 -2.97
N ASN A 53 11.49 28.81 -2.57
CA ASN A 53 10.48 29.81 -2.92
C ASN A 53 9.09 29.54 -2.32
N ASN A 54 9.04 28.97 -1.13
CA ASN A 54 7.78 28.66 -0.43
C ASN A 54 6.84 27.74 -1.21
N ARG A 55 7.38 26.93 -2.09
CA ARG A 55 6.61 25.92 -2.82
C ARG A 55 6.56 24.64 -2.03
N HIS A 56 5.49 23.87 -2.21
CA HIS A 56 5.30 22.59 -1.55
C HIS A 56 5.01 21.53 -2.58
N ARG A 57 5.62 20.36 -2.40
CA ARG A 57 5.31 19.18 -3.19
C ARG A 57 4.58 18.20 -2.29
N TYR A 58 3.40 17.80 -2.71
CA TYR A 58 2.60 16.81 -2.00
C TYR A 58 2.79 15.48 -2.67
N TRP A 59 3.06 14.47 -1.85
CA TRP A 59 3.19 13.09 -2.31
C TRP A 59 2.00 12.30 -1.81
N ILE A 60 1.31 11.63 -2.71
CA ILE A 60 0.24 10.70 -2.35
C ILE A 60 0.82 9.31 -2.44
N HIS A 61 0.92 8.63 -1.31
CA HIS A 61 1.50 7.30 -1.22
C HIS A 61 0.38 6.27 -1.25
N ILE A 62 0.43 5.37 -2.19
CA ILE A 62 -0.56 4.30 -2.36
C ILE A 62 0.18 2.97 -2.23
N ALA A 63 -0.44 2.01 -1.55
CA ALA A 63 0.12 0.67 -1.44
C ALA A 63 0.38 0.08 -2.83
N ASP A 64 1.54 -0.54 -3.01
CA ASP A 64 1.92 -1.15 -4.28
C ASP A 64 1.24 -2.50 -4.45
N VAL A 65 -0.02 -2.47 -4.83
CA VAL A 65 -0.84 -3.67 -4.98
C VAL A 65 -0.28 -4.59 -6.07
N ASP A 66 0.23 -4.01 -7.16
CA ASP A 66 0.76 -4.79 -8.27
C ASP A 66 1.95 -5.67 -7.86
N ARG A 67 2.72 -5.23 -6.88
CA ARG A 67 3.85 -6.00 -6.34
C ARG A 67 3.42 -7.33 -5.74
N TRP A 68 2.26 -7.35 -5.08
CA TRP A 68 1.77 -8.50 -4.34
C TRP A 68 0.63 -9.24 -5.04
N ALA A 69 -0.08 -8.57 -5.95
CA ALA A 69 -1.18 -9.11 -6.72
C ALA A 69 -1.01 -8.73 -8.19
N PRO A 70 0.03 -9.25 -8.87
CA PRO A 70 0.29 -8.88 -10.26
C PRO A 70 -0.84 -9.34 -11.19
N ARG A 71 -0.90 -8.73 -12.36
CA ARG A 71 -1.87 -9.09 -13.39
C ARG A 71 -1.78 -10.59 -13.69
N GLY A 72 -2.94 -11.21 -13.81
CA GLY A 72 -3.05 -12.65 -14.07
C GLY A 72 -2.93 -13.54 -12.85
N SER A 73 -2.60 -12.98 -11.66
CA SER A 73 -2.57 -13.75 -10.43
C SER A 73 -3.98 -14.11 -9.95
N GLU A 74 -4.11 -15.23 -9.27
CA GLU A 74 -5.39 -15.64 -8.70
C GLU A 74 -5.90 -14.66 -7.65
N LEU A 75 -4.98 -14.06 -6.90
CA LEU A 75 -5.31 -13.05 -5.90
C LEU A 75 -5.97 -11.83 -6.54
N LEU A 76 -5.40 -11.31 -7.64
CA LEU A 76 -5.99 -10.18 -8.35
C LEU A 76 -7.33 -10.53 -8.97
N LYS A 77 -7.45 -11.72 -9.56
CA LYS A 77 -8.72 -12.19 -10.14
C LYS A 77 -9.81 -12.26 -9.08
N ALA A 78 -9.49 -12.75 -7.89
CA ALA A 78 -10.44 -12.77 -6.77
C ALA A 78 -10.86 -11.37 -6.35
N ALA A 79 -9.90 -10.45 -6.28
CA ALA A 79 -10.18 -9.06 -5.92
C ALA A 79 -11.03 -8.36 -6.98
N GLU A 80 -10.78 -8.61 -8.26
CA GLU A 80 -11.58 -8.08 -9.36
C GLU A 80 -13.02 -8.56 -9.30
N ARG A 81 -13.24 -9.83 -8.96
CA ARG A 81 -14.60 -10.36 -8.80
C ARG A 81 -15.35 -9.72 -7.66
N ARG A 82 -14.66 -9.38 -6.57
CA ARG A 82 -15.26 -8.68 -5.43
C ARG A 82 -15.50 -7.20 -5.70
N GLY A 83 -14.56 -6.56 -6.39
CA GLY A 83 -14.64 -5.16 -6.81
C GLY A 83 -14.43 -4.14 -5.69
N THR A 84 -14.66 -4.50 -4.45
CA THR A 84 -14.52 -3.61 -3.30
C THR A 84 -14.50 -4.41 -2.00
N SER A 85 -14.03 -3.78 -0.93
CA SER A 85 -14.27 -4.28 0.42
C SER A 85 -15.67 -3.85 0.86
N LEU A 86 -16.38 -4.74 1.55
CA LEU A 86 -17.71 -4.48 2.04
C LEU A 86 -17.71 -4.44 3.56
N TYR A 87 -18.07 -3.29 4.11
CA TYR A 87 -18.10 -3.06 5.56
C TYR A 87 -19.53 -3.13 6.06
N LEU A 88 -19.86 -4.20 6.76
CA LEU A 88 -21.17 -4.41 7.38
C LEU A 88 -21.06 -4.19 8.90
N PRO A 89 -22.13 -3.92 9.61
CA PRO A 89 -22.07 -3.65 11.05
C PRO A 89 -21.40 -4.78 11.86
N SER A 90 -21.58 -6.02 11.47
CA SER A 90 -21.05 -7.18 12.19
C SER A 90 -19.94 -7.93 11.46
N LEU A 91 -19.62 -7.54 10.22
CA LEU A 91 -18.71 -8.30 9.36
C LEU A 91 -18.10 -7.38 8.32
N THR A 92 -16.81 -7.59 8.07
CA THR A 92 -16.11 -6.96 6.94
C THR A 92 -15.72 -8.03 5.92
N LEU A 93 -16.11 -7.81 4.67
CA LEU A 93 -15.71 -8.66 3.55
C LEU A 93 -14.64 -7.93 2.76
N ASP A 94 -13.40 -8.35 2.88
CA ASP A 94 -12.27 -7.69 2.25
C ASP A 94 -12.18 -8.01 0.76
N MET A 95 -11.87 -7.00 -0.05
CA MET A 95 -11.59 -7.19 -1.48
C MET A 95 -10.36 -8.08 -1.66
N PHE A 96 -9.30 -7.83 -0.89
CA PHE A 96 -8.13 -8.69 -0.81
C PHE A 96 -8.16 -9.47 0.50
N PRO A 97 -7.84 -10.78 0.48
CA PRO A 97 -7.76 -11.53 1.71
C PRO A 97 -6.64 -10.99 2.61
N LEU A 98 -6.82 -11.11 3.92
CA LEU A 98 -5.83 -10.64 4.90
C LEU A 98 -4.52 -11.45 4.88
N LYS A 99 -4.54 -12.60 4.25
CA LYS A 99 -3.37 -13.48 4.08
C LYS A 99 -3.27 -13.98 2.66
#